data_f22752c7d517ffaa391badc0bb173301
#
_entry.id   f22752c7d517ffaa391badc0bb173301
#
_cell.length_a   1.000
_cell.length_b   1.000
_cell.length_c   1.000
_cell.angle_alpha   90.00
_cell.angle_beta   90.00
_cell.angle_gamma   90.00
#
_symmetry.space_group_name_H-M   'P 1'
#
loop_
_entity.id
_entity.type
_entity.pdbx_description
1 polymer ?
#
loop_
_entity_poly.entity_id
_entity_poly.type
_entity_poly.pdbx_seq_one_letter_code
_entity_poly.pdbx_strand_id
1 'polypeptide(L)'
;EYGRDNGIRLSAVWLTHDPEYPENLPAAPLVRYGWTPRGELAAVYDRSNTQVRSFTYDDKYRGRMVAHRHTGRPEIRYRYDSDGRVTEQLNPAGLSYTYQYEKDRITITDSLDRREVLHTQGEAGLKRVVKKEHADGSVTQSQFDAVGRLKAQTDAAGR
;
A
#
# COMPACT_ATOMS: atom_id res chain seq x y z
N GLU A 1 -18.93 11.53 -14.58
CA GLU A 1 -19.62 11.91 -13.35
C GLU A 1 -19.24 11.02 -12.17
N TYR A 2 -19.35 11.57 -11.00
CA TYR A 2 -19.00 10.91 -9.76
C TYR A 2 -20.23 10.81 -8.87
N GLY A 3 -20.57 9.60 -8.48
CA GLY A 3 -21.58 9.37 -7.46
C GLY A 3 -20.98 9.58 -6.08
N ARG A 4 -21.80 10.05 -5.14
CA ARG A 4 -21.41 10.25 -3.74
C ARG A 4 -22.47 9.64 -2.83
N ASP A 5 -22.01 9.15 -1.69
CA ASP A 5 -22.92 8.74 -0.63
C ASP A 5 -23.24 9.92 0.30
N ASN A 6 -24.05 9.66 1.33
CA ASN A 6 -24.44 10.68 2.30
C ASN A 6 -23.28 11.25 3.13
N GLY A 7 -22.12 10.62 3.13
CA GLY A 7 -20.93 11.07 3.81
C GLY A 7 -19.97 11.87 2.93
N ILE A 8 -20.41 12.32 1.75
CA ILE A 8 -19.59 13.07 0.78
C ILE A 8 -18.38 12.22 0.32
N ARG A 9 -18.59 10.93 0.14
CA ARG A 9 -17.60 9.99 -0.34
C ARG A 9 -17.87 9.62 -1.79
N LEU A 10 -16.80 9.39 -2.55
CA LEU A 10 -16.90 8.93 -3.93
C LEU A 10 -17.54 7.52 -3.92
N SER A 11 -18.68 7.34 -4.54
CA SER A 11 -19.37 6.04 -4.60
C SER A 11 -19.32 5.39 -5.97
N ALA A 12 -19.22 6.19 -7.05
CA ALA A 12 -19.17 5.65 -8.40
C ALA A 12 -18.52 6.63 -9.38
N VAL A 13 -17.99 6.07 -10.47
CA VAL A 13 -17.46 6.83 -11.60
C VAL A 13 -18.21 6.41 -12.85
N TRP A 14 -18.78 7.37 -13.57
CA TRP A 14 -19.62 7.15 -14.74
C TRP A 14 -18.95 7.67 -16.02
N LEU A 15 -19.12 6.92 -17.10
CA LEU A 15 -18.77 7.42 -18.44
C LEU A 15 -19.88 8.35 -18.94
N THR A 16 -19.54 9.61 -19.22
CA THR A 16 -20.50 10.60 -19.69
C THR A 16 -20.38 10.89 -21.18
N HIS A 17 -19.28 10.47 -21.81
CA HIS A 17 -19.05 10.60 -23.25
C HIS A 17 -18.20 9.45 -23.76
N ASP A 18 -18.70 8.79 -24.82
CA ASP A 18 -17.98 7.73 -25.53
C ASP A 18 -17.83 8.16 -26.98
N PRO A 19 -16.60 8.44 -27.46
CA PRO A 19 -16.36 8.85 -28.86
C PRO A 19 -16.78 7.81 -29.90
N GLU A 20 -16.72 6.52 -29.53
CA GLU A 20 -17.12 5.42 -30.44
C GLU A 20 -18.64 5.20 -30.46
N TYR A 21 -19.31 5.48 -29.34
CA TYR A 21 -20.76 5.28 -29.18
C TYR A 21 -21.41 6.48 -28.48
N PRO A 22 -21.43 7.66 -29.14
CA PRO A 22 -21.88 8.90 -28.48
C PRO A 22 -23.36 8.88 -28.08
N GLU A 23 -24.18 8.05 -28.71
CA GLU A 23 -25.62 7.92 -28.41
C GLU A 23 -25.92 6.86 -27.35
N ASN A 24 -24.96 5.99 -27.01
CA ASN A 24 -25.15 4.84 -26.14
C ASN A 24 -24.19 4.86 -24.96
N LEU A 25 -24.54 5.59 -23.91
CA LEU A 25 -23.79 5.56 -22.67
C LEU A 25 -24.17 4.34 -21.85
N PRO A 26 -23.21 3.71 -21.12
CA PRO A 26 -23.52 2.54 -20.33
C PRO A 26 -24.51 2.85 -19.19
N ALA A 27 -25.37 1.91 -18.90
CA ALA A 27 -26.35 2.00 -17.81
C ALA A 27 -25.71 1.75 -16.44
N ALA A 28 -24.48 1.22 -16.39
CA ALA A 28 -23.75 0.92 -15.16
C ALA A 28 -22.51 1.81 -15.04
N PRO A 29 -22.05 2.14 -13.81
CA PRO A 29 -20.82 2.88 -13.62
C PRO A 29 -19.61 2.08 -14.08
N LEU A 30 -18.52 2.78 -14.44
CA LEU A 30 -17.21 2.17 -14.77
C LEU A 30 -16.64 1.47 -13.56
N VAL A 31 -16.78 2.08 -12.39
CA VAL A 31 -16.30 1.57 -11.10
C VAL A 31 -17.26 2.05 -10.01
N ARG A 32 -17.46 1.22 -9.01
CA ARG A 32 -18.28 1.55 -7.83
C ARG A 32 -17.50 1.22 -6.56
N TYR A 33 -17.64 2.06 -5.55
CA TYR A 33 -16.94 1.93 -4.28
C TYR A 33 -17.93 1.67 -3.15
N GLY A 34 -17.61 0.68 -2.30
CA GLY A 34 -18.33 0.43 -1.07
C GLY A 34 -17.53 0.92 0.13
N TRP A 35 -18.22 1.50 1.11
CA TRP A 35 -17.60 2.11 2.29
C TRP A 35 -18.11 1.48 3.58
N THR A 36 -17.24 1.42 4.59
CA THR A 36 -17.65 1.03 5.94
C THR A 36 -18.46 2.16 6.59
N PRO A 37 -19.25 1.87 7.66
CA PRO A 37 -19.91 2.94 8.42
C PRO A 37 -18.94 3.98 8.98
N ARG A 38 -17.68 3.65 9.14
CA ARG A 38 -16.62 4.53 9.66
C ARG A 38 -15.96 5.37 8.57
N GLY A 39 -16.38 5.24 7.31
CA GLY A 39 -15.83 6.01 6.21
C GLY A 39 -14.56 5.44 5.58
N GLU A 40 -14.32 4.16 5.76
CA GLU A 40 -13.16 3.45 5.20
C GLU A 40 -13.57 2.70 3.93
N LEU A 41 -12.72 2.69 2.90
CA LEU A 41 -13.02 1.98 1.65
C LEU A 41 -13.05 0.47 1.91
N ALA A 42 -14.22 -0.16 1.71
CA ALA A 42 -14.42 -1.60 1.99
C ALA A 42 -14.36 -2.47 0.75
N ALA A 43 -14.81 -1.96 -0.40
CA ALA A 43 -14.92 -2.77 -1.62
C ALA A 43 -14.82 -1.92 -2.87
N VAL A 44 -14.34 -2.54 -3.95
CA VAL A 44 -14.34 -1.96 -5.29
C VAL A 44 -15.04 -2.94 -6.22
N TYR A 45 -15.98 -2.42 -7.02
CA TYR A 45 -16.76 -3.18 -8.00
C TYR A 45 -16.44 -2.69 -9.41
N ASP A 46 -16.33 -3.62 -10.34
CA ASP A 46 -16.08 -3.31 -11.75
C ASP A 46 -17.36 -2.92 -12.49
N ARG A 47 -17.25 -2.71 -13.79
CA ARG A 47 -18.34 -2.35 -14.69
C ARG A 47 -19.47 -3.38 -14.71
N SER A 48 -19.16 -4.65 -14.48
CA SER A 48 -20.13 -5.75 -14.39
C SER A 48 -20.80 -5.85 -13.03
N ASN A 49 -20.54 -4.91 -12.12
CA ASN A 49 -20.95 -4.92 -10.73
C ASN A 49 -20.41 -6.14 -9.95
N THR A 50 -19.25 -6.66 -10.39
CA THR A 50 -18.56 -7.74 -9.71
C THR A 50 -17.53 -7.14 -8.74
N GLN A 51 -17.52 -7.63 -7.50
CA GLN A 51 -16.53 -7.20 -6.51
C GLN A 51 -15.16 -7.70 -6.94
N VAL A 52 -14.21 -6.77 -7.18
CA VAL A 52 -12.85 -7.10 -7.63
C VAL A 52 -11.82 -6.91 -6.54
N ARG A 53 -12.09 -6.08 -5.53
CA ARG A 53 -11.22 -5.87 -4.37
C ARG A 53 -12.03 -5.70 -3.10
N SER A 54 -11.48 -6.16 -1.98
CA SER A 54 -12.05 -5.94 -0.66
C SER A 54 -10.95 -5.57 0.34
N PHE A 55 -11.33 -4.78 1.35
CA PHE A 55 -10.43 -4.28 2.39
C PHE A 55 -11.09 -4.49 3.75
N THR A 56 -10.30 -4.88 4.73
CA THR A 56 -10.76 -5.06 6.11
C THR A 56 -9.94 -4.17 7.04
N TYR A 57 -10.61 -3.55 8.00
CA TYR A 57 -10.00 -2.58 8.90
C TYR A 57 -10.09 -3.02 10.34
N ASP A 58 -9.18 -2.48 11.16
CA ASP A 58 -9.16 -2.73 12.60
C ASP A 58 -10.40 -2.14 13.27
N ASP A 59 -10.99 -2.88 14.22
CA ASP A 59 -12.19 -2.46 14.94
C ASP A 59 -11.91 -1.29 15.88
N LYS A 60 -10.71 -1.21 16.42
CA LYS A 60 -10.32 -0.21 17.40
C LYS A 60 -9.70 1.04 16.79
N TYR A 61 -8.87 0.85 15.77
CA TYR A 61 -8.10 1.94 15.15
C TYR A 61 -8.65 2.25 13.76
N ARG A 62 -9.38 3.35 13.64
CA ARG A 62 -9.96 3.81 12.38
C ARG A 62 -8.88 4.04 11.32
N GLY A 63 -9.12 3.56 10.11
CA GLY A 63 -8.20 3.71 8.98
C GLY A 63 -7.04 2.72 8.96
N ARG A 64 -6.91 1.87 9.98
CA ARG A 64 -5.87 0.84 10.02
C ARG A 64 -6.35 -0.39 9.26
N MET A 65 -5.83 -0.60 8.05
CA MET A 65 -6.16 -1.76 7.23
C MET A 65 -5.45 -3.01 7.77
N VAL A 66 -6.21 -4.07 8.08
CA VAL A 66 -5.68 -5.35 8.58
C VAL A 66 -5.66 -6.44 7.52
N ALA A 67 -6.39 -6.27 6.43
CA ALA A 67 -6.41 -7.24 5.34
C ALA A 67 -6.89 -6.60 4.03
N HIS A 68 -6.44 -7.16 2.91
CA HIS A 68 -7.02 -6.86 1.61
C HIS A 68 -6.97 -8.09 0.71
N ARG A 69 -7.82 -8.10 -0.31
CA ARG A 69 -7.95 -9.22 -1.21
C ARG A 69 -8.36 -8.78 -2.60
N HIS A 70 -7.72 -9.32 -3.62
CA HIS A 70 -8.26 -9.35 -4.98
C HIS A 70 -9.16 -10.57 -5.10
N THR A 71 -10.35 -10.43 -5.68
CA THR A 71 -11.30 -11.52 -5.85
C THR A 71 -10.65 -12.68 -6.60
N GLY A 72 -10.82 -13.90 -6.08
CA GLY A 72 -10.20 -15.10 -6.62
C GLY A 72 -8.79 -15.39 -6.12
N ARG A 73 -8.24 -14.53 -5.24
CA ARG A 73 -6.92 -14.72 -4.64
C ARG A 73 -7.02 -14.81 -3.12
N PRO A 74 -6.06 -15.45 -2.45
CA PRO A 74 -6.00 -15.46 -0.98
C PRO A 74 -5.88 -14.06 -0.40
N GLU A 75 -6.41 -13.90 0.79
CA GLU A 75 -6.36 -12.65 1.53
C GLU A 75 -4.95 -12.37 2.06
N ILE A 76 -4.47 -11.14 1.88
CA ILE A 76 -3.22 -10.65 2.47
C ILE A 76 -3.56 -9.95 3.77
N ARG A 77 -2.89 -10.32 4.85
CA ARG A 77 -3.14 -9.79 6.19
C ARG A 77 -1.95 -9.05 6.73
N TYR A 78 -2.22 -8.06 7.59
CA TYR A 78 -1.21 -7.23 8.25
C TYR A 78 -1.35 -7.30 9.75
N ARG A 79 -0.20 -7.28 10.44
CA ARG A 79 -0.13 -7.07 11.90
C ARG A 79 0.63 -5.79 12.19
N TYR A 80 0.29 -5.16 13.31
CA TYR A 80 0.84 -3.87 13.71
C TYR A 80 1.38 -3.92 15.13
N ASP A 81 2.40 -3.09 15.41
CA ASP A 81 2.90 -2.89 16.77
C ASP A 81 2.08 -1.80 17.50
N SER A 82 2.48 -1.51 18.75
CA SER A 82 1.82 -0.51 19.56
C SER A 82 1.92 0.92 19.01
N ASP A 83 2.92 1.18 18.15
CA ASP A 83 3.12 2.47 17.51
C ASP A 83 2.39 2.59 16.16
N GLY A 84 1.65 1.56 15.76
CA GLY A 84 0.90 1.55 14.51
C GLY A 84 1.72 1.23 13.27
N ARG A 85 2.91 0.66 13.44
CA ARG A 85 3.76 0.23 12.33
C ARG A 85 3.48 -1.23 11.98
N VAL A 86 3.54 -1.58 10.69
CA VAL A 86 3.36 -2.97 10.24
C VAL A 86 4.53 -3.82 10.70
N THR A 87 4.26 -4.90 11.43
CA THR A 87 5.27 -5.88 11.88
C THR A 87 5.26 -7.16 11.05
N GLU A 88 4.14 -7.50 10.44
CA GLU A 88 4.03 -8.68 9.56
C GLU A 88 3.08 -8.40 8.40
N GLN A 89 3.45 -8.94 7.25
CA GLN A 89 2.57 -9.06 6.08
C GLN A 89 2.48 -10.54 5.71
N LEU A 90 1.30 -11.11 5.86
CA LEU A 90 1.05 -12.54 5.61
C LEU A 90 0.38 -12.70 4.24
N ASN A 91 1.08 -13.32 3.30
CA ASN A 91 0.60 -13.58 1.94
C ASN A 91 0.65 -15.09 1.64
N PRO A 92 -0.48 -15.82 1.73
CA PRO A 92 -0.50 -17.26 1.47
C PRO A 92 -0.17 -17.65 0.02
N ALA A 93 -0.31 -16.72 -0.93
CA ALA A 93 -0.06 -16.96 -2.35
C ALA A 93 1.35 -16.55 -2.79
N GLY A 94 2.17 -16.01 -1.91
CA GLY A 94 3.50 -15.51 -2.24
C GLY A 94 4.38 -15.38 -1.00
N LEU A 95 5.31 -14.43 -1.04
CA LEU A 95 6.21 -14.20 0.09
C LEU A 95 5.50 -13.43 1.20
N SER A 96 5.69 -13.90 2.42
CA SER A 96 5.31 -13.16 3.63
C SER A 96 6.55 -12.45 4.18
N TYR A 97 6.32 -11.34 4.90
CA TYR A 97 7.40 -10.50 5.41
C TYR A 97 7.20 -10.21 6.88
N THR A 98 8.32 -10.12 7.60
CA THR A 98 8.37 -9.58 8.97
C THR A 98 9.25 -8.34 8.98
N TYR A 99 8.85 -7.35 9.79
CA TYR A 99 9.53 -6.06 9.90
C TYR A 99 9.95 -5.84 11.33
N GLN A 100 11.23 -5.56 11.53
CA GLN A 100 11.80 -5.27 12.84
C GLN A 100 12.34 -3.85 12.83
N TYR A 101 11.78 -3.01 13.70
CA TYR A 101 12.10 -1.58 13.76
C TYR A 101 13.07 -1.30 14.90
N GLU A 102 14.18 -0.64 14.57
CA GLU A 102 15.13 -0.11 15.53
C GLU A 102 15.26 1.40 15.30
N LYS A 103 16.00 2.09 16.17
CA LYS A 103 16.09 3.55 16.13
C LYS A 103 16.56 4.09 14.77
N ASP A 104 17.52 3.42 14.17
CA ASP A 104 18.22 3.88 12.96
C ASP A 104 18.18 2.86 11.81
N ARG A 105 17.43 1.76 11.97
CA ARG A 105 17.33 0.75 10.92
C ARG A 105 16.03 -0.05 10.99
N ILE A 106 15.67 -0.64 9.87
CA ILE A 106 14.54 -1.54 9.72
C ILE A 106 15.07 -2.82 9.07
N THR A 107 14.84 -3.95 9.72
CA THR A 107 15.19 -5.26 9.17
C THR A 107 13.94 -5.91 8.60
N ILE A 108 13.98 -6.29 7.32
CA ILE A 108 12.88 -6.95 6.61
C ILE A 108 13.32 -8.37 6.30
N THR A 109 12.59 -9.36 6.82
CA THR A 109 12.84 -10.77 6.58
C THR A 109 11.66 -11.38 5.84
N ASP A 110 11.92 -12.09 4.74
CA ASP A 110 10.86 -12.80 4.01
C ASP A 110 10.72 -14.25 4.50
N SER A 111 9.70 -14.95 3.97
CA SER A 111 9.39 -16.33 4.37
C SER A 111 10.43 -17.37 3.89
N LEU A 112 11.40 -16.97 3.07
CA LEU A 112 12.55 -17.77 2.66
C LEU A 112 13.81 -17.44 3.46
N ASP A 113 13.66 -16.72 4.59
CA ASP A 113 14.74 -16.25 5.46
C ASP A 113 15.74 -15.30 4.79
N ARG A 114 15.36 -14.70 3.66
CA ARG A 114 16.17 -13.64 3.06
C ARG A 114 15.94 -12.34 3.81
N ARG A 115 17.02 -11.64 4.08
CA ARG A 115 17.01 -10.47 4.95
C ARG A 115 17.54 -9.24 4.24
N GLU A 116 16.81 -8.14 4.34
CA GLU A 116 17.26 -6.82 3.91
C GLU A 116 17.30 -5.89 5.10
N VAL A 117 18.27 -4.99 5.13
CA VAL A 117 18.40 -3.98 6.20
C VAL A 117 18.37 -2.60 5.59
N LEU A 118 17.43 -1.77 6.04
CA LEU A 118 17.31 -0.36 5.66
C LEU A 118 17.87 0.49 6.79
N HIS A 119 18.96 1.20 6.54
CA HIS A 119 19.52 2.16 7.49
C HIS A 119 18.89 3.52 7.23
N THR A 120 18.39 4.14 8.30
CA THR A 120 17.67 5.42 8.23
C THR A 120 18.45 6.50 8.95
N GLN A 121 18.32 7.73 8.49
CA GLN A 121 18.89 8.92 9.11
C GLN A 121 17.85 10.03 9.20
N GLY A 122 17.90 10.79 10.27
CA GLY A 122 16.98 11.90 10.53
C GLY A 122 16.09 11.66 11.74
N GLU A 123 15.29 12.67 12.07
CA GLU A 123 14.30 12.63 13.14
C GLU A 123 13.00 11.99 12.67
N ALA A 124 12.15 11.56 13.61
CA ALA A 124 10.85 10.99 13.31
C ALA A 124 10.02 11.91 12.40
N GLY A 125 9.48 11.36 11.30
CA GLY A 125 8.77 12.12 10.28
C GLY A 125 9.65 12.68 9.17
N LEU A 126 10.97 12.76 9.40
CA LEU A 126 11.96 13.21 8.41
C LEU A 126 13.02 12.15 8.12
N LYS A 127 12.82 10.93 8.60
CA LYS A 127 13.76 9.83 8.37
C LYS A 127 13.83 9.46 6.89
N ARG A 128 15.06 9.24 6.40
CA ARG A 128 15.33 8.80 5.04
C ARG A 128 16.21 7.58 5.06
N VAL A 129 16.01 6.69 4.09
CA VAL A 129 16.88 5.52 3.89
C VAL A 129 18.18 6.00 3.24
N VAL A 130 19.28 5.87 3.96
CA VAL A 130 20.63 6.28 3.49
C VAL A 130 21.47 5.10 3.05
N LYS A 131 21.12 3.89 3.47
CA LYS A 131 21.82 2.67 3.09
C LYS A 131 20.85 1.50 3.09
N LYS A 132 20.94 0.65 2.09
CA LYS A 132 20.18 -0.58 2.00
C LYS A 132 21.14 -1.76 1.80
N GLU A 133 21.12 -2.71 2.72
CA GLU A 133 21.82 -3.98 2.59
C GLU A 133 20.84 -5.00 1.99
N HIS A 134 21.15 -5.52 0.82
CA HIS A 134 20.32 -6.48 0.11
C HIS A 134 20.57 -7.90 0.61
N ALA A 135 19.63 -8.81 0.35
CA ALA A 135 19.72 -10.19 0.79
C ALA A 135 20.92 -10.96 0.20
N ASP A 136 21.45 -10.52 -0.95
CA ASP A 136 22.64 -11.11 -1.60
C ASP A 136 23.95 -10.55 -1.04
N GLY A 137 23.90 -9.64 -0.07
CA GLY A 137 25.05 -8.99 0.52
C GLY A 137 25.49 -7.72 -0.17
N SER A 138 24.88 -7.34 -1.29
CA SER A 138 25.18 -6.08 -1.96
C SER A 138 24.61 -4.89 -1.17
N VAL A 139 25.18 -3.70 -1.39
CA VAL A 139 24.83 -2.50 -0.63
C VAL A 139 24.57 -1.34 -1.58
N THR A 140 23.44 -0.64 -1.36
CA THR A 140 23.12 0.63 -2.03
C THR A 140 23.19 1.75 -0.99
N GLN A 141 23.82 2.87 -1.33
CA GLN A 141 23.93 4.03 -0.45
C GLN A 141 23.36 5.27 -1.11
N SER A 142 22.79 6.16 -0.31
CA SER A 142 22.22 7.43 -0.76
C SER A 142 22.67 8.55 0.17
N GLN A 143 22.96 9.71 -0.42
CA GLN A 143 23.32 10.92 0.32
C GLN A 143 22.29 12.01 0.02
N PHE A 144 21.92 12.76 1.05
CA PHE A 144 20.93 13.83 0.95
C PHE A 144 21.54 15.16 1.41
N ASP A 145 21.08 16.27 0.85
CA ASP A 145 21.48 17.59 1.30
C ASP A 145 20.71 18.02 2.56
N ALA A 146 21.01 19.19 3.10
CA ALA A 146 20.40 19.70 4.33
C ALA A 146 18.89 19.94 4.22
N VAL A 147 18.36 20.12 3.02
CA VAL A 147 16.91 20.28 2.78
C VAL A 147 16.23 18.99 2.33
N GLY A 148 16.98 17.89 2.31
CA GLY A 148 16.43 16.55 2.05
C GLY A 148 16.35 16.13 0.60
N ARG A 149 17.03 16.81 -0.31
CA ARG A 149 17.11 16.40 -1.70
C ARG A 149 18.21 15.36 -1.90
N LEU A 150 17.99 14.40 -2.78
CA LEU A 150 18.99 13.38 -3.11
C LEU A 150 20.20 14.06 -3.77
N LYS A 151 21.38 13.92 -3.14
CA LYS A 151 22.62 14.52 -3.60
C LYS A 151 23.48 13.54 -4.39
N ALA A 152 23.54 12.29 -3.93
CA ALA A 152 24.32 11.24 -4.58
C ALA A 152 23.73 9.88 -4.23
N GLN A 153 23.92 8.92 -5.12
CA GLN A 153 23.53 7.53 -4.91
C GLN A 153 24.58 6.61 -5.48
N THR A 154 24.94 5.58 -4.70
CA THR A 154 25.87 4.53 -5.12
C THR A 154 25.07 3.24 -5.25
N ASP A 155 25.10 2.59 -6.42
CA ASP A 155 24.40 1.34 -6.65
C ASP A 155 25.12 0.13 -6.03
N ALA A 156 24.53 -1.05 -6.16
CA ALA A 156 25.07 -2.29 -5.60
C ALA A 156 26.40 -2.71 -6.24
N ALA A 157 26.77 -2.15 -7.39
CA ALA A 157 28.04 -2.38 -8.05
C ALA A 157 29.10 -1.31 -7.68
N GLY A 158 28.79 -0.36 -6.78
CA GLY A 158 29.68 0.69 -6.35
C GLY A 158 29.74 1.92 -7.25
N ARG A 159 28.76 2.09 -8.14
CA ARG A 159 28.70 3.18 -9.12
C ARG A 159 27.75 4.30 -8.70
#